data_81663729509cd62b6bc550cca4fb7021
#
_entry.id   81663729509cd62b6bc550cca4fb7021
#
_cell.length_a   1.000
_cell.length_b   1.000
_cell.length_c   1.000
_cell.angle_alpha   90.00
_cell.angle_beta   90.00
_cell.angle_gamma   90.00
#
_symmetry.space_group_name_H-M   'P 1'
#
loop_
_entity.id
_entity.type
_entity.pdbx_description
1 polymer ?
#
loop_
_entity_poly.entity_id
_entity_poly.type
_entity_poly.pdbx_seq_one_letter_code
_entity_poly.pdbx_strand_id
1 'polypeptide(L)'
;MVALSTGLGYGLYLDFGVPIIFALIYFRCEFKYTLMCGISSVILILLVLGNFAAAILISQSFLLGLLCGYLIAKKSEIFDDLYLGSIIGVMFMILVDIYARNIIGYSFMQEFQGYVDYMNNNPDILEAINNYLPFIKINLQVVYYLLIAIFPFGMVFSIYFISIMCAKRLRILNENGKRKYFMMRSMRNYGSFMCIRKKYFYSGLVYVILMNILKMMDINLSNVYLNTIITCVEYLSYYFIFRDTHVLIGNYINIKFKNKSINLLYLIITLLLLFIIFKITILVYVLISIYMDRRFNLREKQDYIVNSHTLKLMEIYKI
;
A
#
# COMPACT_ATOMS: atom_id res chain seq x y z
N MET A 1 7.45 -25.84 -5.19
CA MET A 1 7.94 -24.75 -4.32
C MET A 1 7.13 -24.64 -3.04
N VAL A 2 5.82 -24.47 -3.10
CA VAL A 2 4.98 -24.29 -1.90
C VAL A 2 4.98 -25.51 -0.98
N ALA A 3 4.96 -26.73 -1.53
CA ALA A 3 5.08 -27.96 -0.74
C ALA A 3 6.41 -28.06 0.03
N LEU A 4 7.47 -27.48 -0.50
CA LEU A 4 8.78 -27.38 0.16
C LEU A 4 8.79 -26.31 1.26
N SER A 5 8.03 -25.20 1.09
CA SER A 5 7.97 -24.12 2.07
C SER A 5 7.23 -24.48 3.35
N THR A 6 6.12 -25.20 3.20
CA THR A 6 5.31 -25.64 4.35
C THR A 6 6.00 -26.71 5.16
N GLY A 7 6.86 -27.54 4.53
CA GLY A 7 7.62 -28.59 5.21
C GLY A 7 8.92 -28.14 5.86
N LEU A 8 9.52 -27.01 5.43
CA LEU A 8 10.84 -26.57 5.88
C LEU A 8 10.82 -25.30 6.77
N GLY A 9 9.66 -24.77 7.13
CA GLY A 9 9.54 -23.56 7.95
C GLY A 9 9.99 -22.26 7.27
N TYR A 10 10.30 -22.29 5.96
CA TYR A 10 10.68 -21.13 5.16
C TYR A 10 9.48 -20.39 4.53
N GLY A 11 8.28 -20.53 5.13
CA GLY A 11 7.02 -19.99 4.59
C GLY A 11 7.10 -18.53 4.18
N LEU A 12 7.62 -17.67 5.03
CA LEU A 12 7.67 -16.23 4.79
C LEU A 12 8.43 -15.83 3.52
N TYR A 13 9.55 -16.50 3.20
CA TYR A 13 10.33 -16.16 2.01
C TYR A 13 9.64 -16.61 0.70
N LEU A 14 8.90 -17.70 0.74
CA LEU A 14 8.20 -18.22 -0.43
C LEU A 14 6.85 -17.54 -0.66
N ASP A 15 6.22 -17.00 0.39
CA ASP A 15 5.01 -16.18 0.28
C ASP A 15 5.23 -14.90 -0.55
N PHE A 16 6.44 -14.34 -0.54
CA PHE A 16 6.81 -13.27 -1.46
C PHE A 16 7.21 -13.79 -2.86
N GLY A 17 7.82 -14.96 -2.94
CA GLY A 17 8.28 -15.55 -4.20
C GLY A 17 7.13 -15.95 -5.12
N VAL A 18 6.09 -16.55 -4.57
CA VAL A 18 4.93 -17.04 -5.32
C VAL A 18 4.21 -15.91 -6.08
N PRO A 19 3.80 -14.78 -5.46
CA PRO A 19 3.15 -13.71 -6.19
C PRO A 19 4.05 -13.05 -7.24
N ILE A 20 5.38 -13.00 -7.01
CA ILE A 20 6.33 -12.51 -8.03
C ILE A 20 6.31 -13.40 -9.27
N ILE A 21 6.29 -14.73 -9.09
CA ILE A 21 6.21 -15.69 -10.19
C ILE A 21 4.91 -15.47 -10.99
N PHE A 22 3.76 -15.31 -10.33
CA PHE A 22 2.50 -15.04 -11.03
C PHE A 22 2.49 -13.69 -11.76
N ALA A 23 3.13 -12.65 -11.21
CA ALA A 23 3.32 -11.40 -11.92
C ALA A 23 4.21 -11.57 -13.16
N LEU A 24 5.27 -12.40 -13.10
CA LEU A 24 6.11 -12.71 -14.26
C LEU A 24 5.36 -13.53 -15.31
N ILE A 25 4.54 -14.50 -14.92
CA ILE A 25 3.66 -15.24 -15.83
C ILE A 25 2.71 -14.29 -16.55
N TYR A 26 2.15 -13.31 -15.82
CA TYR A 26 1.27 -12.28 -16.41
C TYR A 26 1.96 -11.53 -17.58
N PHE A 27 3.22 -11.13 -17.43
CA PHE A 27 3.94 -10.44 -18.52
C PHE A 27 4.19 -11.32 -19.74
N ARG A 28 4.27 -12.63 -19.56
CA ARG A 28 4.53 -13.58 -20.66
C ARG A 28 3.26 -14.09 -21.32
N CYS A 29 2.22 -14.35 -20.51
CA CYS A 29 1.05 -15.12 -20.94
C CYS A 29 -0.27 -14.33 -20.86
N GLU A 30 -0.23 -13.07 -20.44
CA GLU A 30 -1.39 -12.19 -20.23
C GLU A 30 -2.37 -12.69 -19.14
N PHE A 31 -3.48 -11.96 -18.96
CA PHE A 31 -4.44 -12.19 -17.89
C PHE A 31 -5.07 -13.59 -17.90
N LYS A 32 -5.57 -14.03 -19.06
CA LYS A 32 -6.35 -15.27 -19.19
C LYS A 32 -5.54 -16.50 -18.77
N TYR A 33 -4.33 -16.63 -19.29
CA TYR A 33 -3.49 -17.79 -19.00
C TYR A 33 -2.90 -17.75 -17.60
N THR A 34 -2.62 -16.56 -17.06
CA THR A 34 -2.20 -16.40 -15.68
C THR A 34 -3.30 -16.83 -14.72
N LEU A 35 -4.57 -16.48 -15.03
CA LEU A 35 -5.72 -16.90 -14.25
C LEU A 35 -5.87 -18.42 -14.25
N MET A 36 -5.77 -19.06 -15.42
CA MET A 36 -5.84 -20.53 -15.56
C MET A 36 -4.70 -21.20 -14.79
N CYS A 37 -3.48 -20.71 -14.89
CA CYS A 37 -2.34 -21.20 -14.15
C CYS A 37 -2.55 -21.11 -12.63
N GLY A 38 -3.08 -19.98 -12.14
CA GLY A 38 -3.38 -19.78 -10.73
C GLY A 38 -4.43 -20.77 -10.21
N ILE A 39 -5.55 -20.90 -10.91
CA ILE A 39 -6.62 -21.85 -10.55
C ILE A 39 -6.09 -23.29 -10.54
N SER A 40 -5.35 -23.69 -11.59
CA SER A 40 -4.76 -25.03 -11.67
C SER A 40 -3.77 -25.29 -10.53
N SER A 41 -2.99 -24.29 -10.12
CA SER A 41 -2.05 -24.40 -9.01
C SER A 41 -2.78 -24.61 -7.67
N VAL A 42 -3.88 -23.89 -7.43
CA VAL A 42 -4.70 -24.05 -6.21
C VAL A 42 -5.32 -25.45 -6.17
N ILE A 43 -5.90 -25.92 -7.30
CA ILE A 43 -6.50 -27.27 -7.39
C ILE A 43 -5.44 -28.34 -7.16
N LEU A 44 -4.26 -28.22 -7.79
CA LEU A 44 -3.16 -29.18 -7.63
C LEU A 44 -2.73 -29.29 -6.16
N ILE A 45 -2.64 -28.18 -5.45
CA ILE A 45 -2.24 -28.19 -4.03
C ILE A 45 -3.32 -28.83 -3.15
N LEU A 46 -4.59 -28.56 -3.43
CA LEU A 46 -5.69 -29.22 -2.74
C LEU A 46 -5.66 -30.74 -2.94
N LEU A 47 -5.43 -31.19 -4.18
CA LEU A 47 -5.44 -32.61 -4.51
C LEU A 47 -4.18 -33.35 -4.04
N VAL A 48 -3.01 -32.74 -4.17
CA VAL A 48 -1.73 -33.41 -3.88
C VAL A 48 -1.36 -33.33 -2.41
N LEU A 49 -1.57 -32.17 -1.77
CA LEU A 49 -1.19 -31.97 -0.37
C LEU A 49 -2.34 -32.20 0.62
N GLY A 50 -3.59 -32.18 0.15
CA GLY A 50 -4.77 -32.23 1.03
C GLY A 50 -4.82 -31.11 2.07
N ASN A 51 -4.05 -30.03 1.86
CA ASN A 51 -3.86 -28.96 2.82
C ASN A 51 -4.62 -27.69 2.37
N PHE A 52 -5.78 -27.47 2.98
CA PHE A 52 -6.63 -26.30 2.71
C PHE A 52 -5.93 -24.97 3.08
N ALA A 53 -5.13 -24.94 4.16
CA ALA A 53 -4.43 -23.73 4.56
C ALA A 53 -3.40 -23.30 3.49
N ALA A 54 -2.63 -24.25 2.97
CA ALA A 54 -1.68 -23.99 1.88
C ALA A 54 -2.39 -23.49 0.60
N ALA A 55 -3.54 -24.07 0.26
CA ALA A 55 -4.33 -23.65 -0.90
C ALA A 55 -4.87 -22.22 -0.75
N ILE A 56 -5.32 -21.82 0.45
CA ILE A 56 -5.79 -20.48 0.75
C ILE A 56 -4.63 -19.47 0.63
N LEU A 57 -3.46 -19.75 1.21
CA LEU A 57 -2.27 -18.89 1.11
C LEU A 57 -1.83 -18.68 -0.35
N ILE A 58 -1.88 -19.74 -1.16
CA ILE A 58 -1.55 -19.63 -2.58
C ILE A 58 -2.59 -18.85 -3.36
N SER A 59 -3.86 -18.99 -3.04
CA SER A 59 -4.91 -18.18 -3.69
C SER A 59 -4.68 -16.68 -3.44
N GLN A 60 -4.29 -16.29 -2.23
CA GLN A 60 -3.91 -14.92 -1.91
C GLN A 60 -2.70 -14.46 -2.71
N SER A 61 -1.64 -15.26 -2.68
CA SER A 61 -0.39 -14.98 -3.40
C SER A 61 -0.60 -14.86 -4.91
N PHE A 62 -1.42 -15.73 -5.48
CA PHE A 62 -1.82 -15.68 -6.89
C PHE A 62 -2.58 -14.39 -7.22
N LEU A 63 -3.59 -14.02 -6.43
CA LEU A 63 -4.38 -12.81 -6.65
C LEU A 63 -3.52 -11.55 -6.55
N LEU A 64 -2.61 -11.46 -5.57
CA LEU A 64 -1.69 -10.33 -5.43
C LEU A 64 -0.68 -10.28 -6.60
N GLY A 65 -0.17 -11.42 -7.04
CA GLY A 65 0.74 -11.48 -8.18
C GLY A 65 0.07 -11.04 -9.48
N LEU A 66 -1.15 -11.51 -9.74
CA LEU A 66 -1.95 -11.12 -10.89
C LEU A 66 -2.28 -9.62 -10.87
N LEU A 67 -2.66 -9.08 -9.70
CA LEU A 67 -2.90 -7.66 -9.50
C LEU A 67 -1.67 -6.83 -9.82
N CYS A 68 -0.52 -7.17 -9.23
CA CYS A 68 0.74 -6.45 -9.48
C CYS A 68 1.17 -6.54 -10.96
N GLY A 69 1.04 -7.71 -11.58
CA GLY A 69 1.30 -7.88 -13.02
C GLY A 69 0.43 -6.96 -13.88
N TYR A 70 -0.88 -6.92 -13.60
CA TYR A 70 -1.82 -6.04 -14.27
C TYR A 70 -1.49 -4.56 -14.08
N LEU A 71 -1.25 -4.14 -12.84
CA LEU A 71 -0.92 -2.75 -12.53
C LEU A 71 0.36 -2.30 -13.23
N ILE A 72 1.40 -3.14 -13.26
CA ILE A 72 2.66 -2.82 -13.95
C ILE A 72 2.45 -2.71 -15.47
N ALA A 73 1.64 -3.59 -16.06
CA ALA A 73 1.37 -3.58 -17.50
C ALA A 73 0.49 -2.41 -17.96
N LYS A 74 -0.34 -1.86 -17.07
CA LYS A 74 -1.26 -0.76 -17.36
C LYS A 74 -0.54 0.59 -17.48
N LYS A 75 -1.09 1.50 -18.30
CA LYS A 75 -0.62 2.88 -18.42
C LYS A 75 -1.07 3.72 -17.22
N SER A 76 -0.26 3.76 -16.17
CA SER A 76 -0.51 4.48 -14.91
C SER A 76 0.82 4.93 -14.30
N GLU A 77 0.78 5.77 -13.27
CA GLU A 77 1.96 6.16 -12.50
C GLU A 77 2.17 5.19 -11.32
N ILE A 78 3.41 5.05 -10.83
CA ILE A 78 3.76 4.08 -9.77
C ILE A 78 2.94 4.32 -8.49
N PHE A 79 2.79 5.58 -8.06
CA PHE A 79 2.04 5.88 -6.82
C PHE A 79 0.55 5.67 -6.95
N ASP A 80 -0.01 5.86 -8.16
CA ASP A 80 -1.41 5.50 -8.45
C ASP A 80 -1.63 3.99 -8.31
N ASP A 81 -0.67 3.21 -8.84
CA ASP A 81 -0.70 1.75 -8.76
C ASP A 81 -0.56 1.26 -7.32
N LEU A 82 0.35 1.84 -6.55
CA LEU A 82 0.52 1.50 -5.14
C LEU A 82 -0.72 1.84 -4.31
N TYR A 83 -1.35 2.98 -4.57
CA TYR A 83 -2.60 3.36 -3.89
C TYR A 83 -3.72 2.37 -4.19
N LEU A 84 -4.01 2.13 -5.46
CA LEU A 84 -5.05 1.18 -5.87
C LEU A 84 -4.71 -0.25 -5.43
N GLY A 85 -3.45 -0.66 -5.62
CA GLY A 85 -2.97 -1.97 -5.25
C GLY A 85 -3.11 -2.25 -3.76
N SER A 86 -2.83 -1.24 -2.92
CA SER A 86 -2.98 -1.36 -1.46
C SER A 86 -4.44 -1.51 -1.04
N ILE A 87 -5.36 -0.74 -1.62
CA ILE A 87 -6.80 -0.86 -1.35
C ILE A 87 -7.30 -2.25 -1.72
N ILE A 88 -6.97 -2.73 -2.93
CA ILE A 88 -7.37 -4.06 -3.39
C ILE A 88 -6.67 -5.15 -2.57
N GLY A 89 -5.42 -4.94 -2.17
CA GLY A 89 -4.67 -5.83 -1.29
C GLY A 89 -5.33 -6.02 0.07
N VAL A 90 -5.84 -4.94 0.69
CA VAL A 90 -6.64 -5.03 1.93
C VAL A 90 -7.91 -5.86 1.69
N MET A 91 -8.62 -5.61 0.58
CA MET A 91 -9.82 -6.39 0.25
C MET A 91 -9.50 -7.88 0.10
N PHE A 92 -8.42 -8.24 -0.59
CA PHE A 92 -8.00 -9.63 -0.75
C PHE A 92 -7.62 -10.27 0.58
N MET A 93 -6.87 -9.57 1.43
CA MET A 93 -6.50 -10.08 2.75
C MET A 93 -7.74 -10.41 3.60
N ILE A 94 -8.73 -9.52 3.61
CA ILE A 94 -9.96 -9.71 4.39
C ILE A 94 -10.82 -10.83 3.80
N LEU A 95 -10.94 -10.91 2.47
CA LEU A 95 -11.63 -12.02 1.82
C LEU A 95 -10.98 -13.37 2.16
N VAL A 96 -9.65 -13.44 2.13
CA VAL A 96 -8.91 -14.65 2.50
C VAL A 96 -9.14 -15.02 3.97
N ASP A 97 -9.18 -14.04 4.86
CA ASP A 97 -9.46 -14.27 6.29
C ASP A 97 -10.88 -14.84 6.50
N ILE A 98 -11.88 -14.33 5.77
CA ILE A 98 -13.26 -14.88 5.79
C ILE A 98 -13.26 -16.34 5.33
N TYR A 99 -12.56 -16.67 4.24
CA TYR A 99 -12.46 -18.04 3.76
C TYR A 99 -11.71 -18.95 4.75
N ALA A 100 -10.60 -18.47 5.31
CA ALA A 100 -9.83 -19.21 6.31
C ALA A 100 -10.70 -19.54 7.54
N ARG A 101 -11.47 -18.56 8.02
CA ARG A 101 -12.40 -18.76 9.12
C ARG A 101 -13.44 -19.85 8.81
N ASN A 102 -14.05 -19.81 7.63
CA ASN A 102 -15.15 -20.72 7.27
C ASN A 102 -14.65 -22.14 6.98
N ILE A 103 -13.43 -22.32 6.49
CA ILE A 103 -12.90 -23.63 6.07
C ILE A 103 -12.05 -24.28 7.17
N ILE A 104 -11.21 -23.48 7.85
CA ILE A 104 -10.21 -23.97 8.80
C ILE A 104 -10.62 -23.66 10.26
N GLY A 105 -11.59 -22.75 10.44
CA GLY A 105 -11.99 -22.26 11.77
C GLY A 105 -11.02 -21.23 12.37
N TYR A 106 -10.02 -20.78 11.61
CA TYR A 106 -9.02 -19.81 12.03
C TYR A 106 -9.22 -18.46 11.33
N SER A 107 -9.20 -17.36 12.09
CA SER A 107 -9.25 -16.00 11.59
C SER A 107 -8.18 -15.17 12.27
N PHE A 108 -7.26 -14.63 11.48
CA PHE A 108 -6.22 -13.70 11.96
C PHE A 108 -6.83 -12.45 12.60
N MET A 109 -7.92 -11.94 12.01
CA MET A 109 -8.62 -10.77 12.55
C MET A 109 -9.23 -11.01 13.91
N GLN A 110 -9.87 -12.19 14.11
CA GLN A 110 -10.46 -12.53 15.40
C GLN A 110 -9.41 -12.76 16.47
N GLU A 111 -8.32 -13.44 16.11
CA GLU A 111 -7.22 -13.69 17.03
C GLU A 111 -6.59 -12.35 17.48
N PHE A 112 -6.31 -11.47 16.54
CA PHE A 112 -5.75 -10.15 16.87
C PHE A 112 -6.71 -9.29 17.69
N GLN A 113 -8.01 -9.35 17.39
CA GLN A 113 -9.03 -8.66 18.20
C GLN A 113 -9.09 -9.23 19.63
N GLY A 114 -8.95 -10.54 19.79
CA GLY A 114 -8.82 -11.18 21.08
C GLY A 114 -7.62 -10.66 21.88
N TYR A 115 -6.46 -10.43 21.24
CA TYR A 115 -5.31 -9.79 21.89
C TYR A 115 -5.59 -8.36 22.32
N VAL A 116 -6.27 -7.56 21.47
CA VAL A 116 -6.66 -6.18 21.80
C VAL A 116 -7.61 -6.17 23.01
N ASP A 117 -8.60 -7.04 23.00
CA ASP A 117 -9.57 -7.16 24.10
C ASP A 117 -8.89 -7.65 25.40
N TYR A 118 -7.96 -8.61 25.28
CA TYR A 118 -7.14 -9.05 26.41
C TYR A 118 -6.32 -7.91 27.02
N MET A 119 -5.65 -7.11 26.19
CA MET A 119 -4.89 -5.96 26.66
C MET A 119 -5.77 -4.87 27.29
N ASN A 120 -6.95 -4.61 26.72
CA ASN A 120 -7.90 -3.65 27.28
C ASN A 120 -8.49 -4.09 28.62
N ASN A 121 -8.65 -5.41 28.82
CA ASN A 121 -9.18 -5.96 30.07
C ASN A 121 -8.10 -6.13 31.16
N ASN A 122 -6.81 -5.91 30.85
CA ASN A 122 -5.72 -5.98 31.81
C ASN A 122 -5.08 -4.60 32.00
N PRO A 123 -5.57 -3.80 32.98
CA PRO A 123 -5.10 -2.44 33.20
C PRO A 123 -3.59 -2.36 33.52
N ASP A 124 -3.04 -3.36 34.19
CA ASP A 124 -1.61 -3.42 34.53
C ASP A 124 -0.70 -3.38 33.29
N ILE A 125 -1.13 -4.04 32.21
CA ILE A 125 -0.39 -4.06 30.94
C ILE A 125 -0.46 -2.68 30.26
N LEU A 126 -1.63 -2.06 30.26
CA LEU A 126 -1.83 -0.71 29.73
C LEU A 126 -1.05 0.34 30.53
N GLU A 127 -1.02 0.20 31.85
CA GLU A 127 -0.26 1.08 32.73
C GLU A 127 1.26 0.91 32.51
N ALA A 128 1.75 -0.31 32.37
CA ALA A 128 3.14 -0.56 32.00
C ALA A 128 3.51 0.09 30.65
N ILE A 129 2.69 -0.07 29.62
CA ILE A 129 2.91 0.54 28.29
C ILE A 129 2.90 2.08 28.40
N ASN A 130 1.95 2.65 29.13
CA ASN A 130 1.84 4.10 29.33
C ASN A 130 3.01 4.67 30.13
N ASN A 131 3.58 3.90 31.05
CA ASN A 131 4.78 4.29 31.81
C ASN A 131 6.04 4.32 30.94
N TYR A 132 6.16 3.41 29.96
CA TYR A 132 7.25 3.44 28.98
C TYR A 132 7.07 4.52 27.91
N LEU A 133 5.81 4.90 27.59
CA LEU A 133 5.48 5.88 26.56
C LEU A 133 4.49 6.94 27.09
N PRO A 134 4.88 7.75 28.07
CA PRO A 134 3.97 8.64 28.80
C PRO A 134 3.31 9.73 27.93
N PHE A 135 3.87 9.99 26.74
CA PHE A 135 3.35 11.02 25.83
C PHE A 135 2.39 10.48 24.76
N ILE A 136 2.18 9.17 24.68
CA ILE A 136 1.37 8.54 23.63
C ILE A 136 0.29 7.69 24.28
N LYS A 137 -0.95 8.21 24.35
CA LYS A 137 -2.12 7.37 24.64
C LYS A 137 -2.32 6.43 23.42
N ILE A 138 -1.78 5.24 23.52
CA ILE A 138 -1.89 4.24 22.45
C ILE A 138 -3.32 3.71 22.43
N ASN A 139 -4.07 4.06 21.39
CA ASN A 139 -5.33 3.40 21.11
C ASN A 139 -5.03 2.11 20.34
N LEU A 140 -5.11 0.96 21.04
CA LEU A 140 -4.83 -0.35 20.49
C LEU A 140 -5.67 -0.68 19.25
N GLN A 141 -6.89 -0.19 19.20
CA GLN A 141 -7.77 -0.37 18.05
C GLN A 141 -7.27 0.38 16.81
N VAL A 142 -6.70 1.57 16.99
CA VAL A 142 -6.04 2.31 15.89
C VAL A 142 -4.82 1.56 15.39
N VAL A 143 -4.00 1.01 16.31
CA VAL A 143 -2.83 0.19 15.95
C VAL A 143 -3.25 -1.04 15.16
N TYR A 144 -4.33 -1.70 15.56
CA TYR A 144 -4.90 -2.84 14.83
C TYR A 144 -5.22 -2.49 13.38
N TYR A 145 -6.01 -1.43 13.14
CA TYR A 145 -6.36 -1.03 11.78
C TYR A 145 -5.15 -0.57 10.97
N LEU A 146 -4.19 0.10 11.60
CA LEU A 146 -2.94 0.49 10.94
C LEU A 146 -2.12 -0.71 10.50
N LEU A 147 -1.98 -1.74 11.34
CA LEU A 147 -1.27 -2.97 10.99
C LEU A 147 -1.93 -3.68 9.81
N ILE A 148 -3.27 -3.84 9.84
CA ILE A 148 -4.02 -4.45 8.74
C ILE A 148 -3.92 -3.62 7.45
N ALA A 149 -3.77 -2.30 7.52
CA ALA A 149 -3.58 -1.46 6.35
C ALA A 149 -2.14 -1.50 5.81
N ILE A 150 -1.14 -1.46 6.70
CA ILE A 150 0.28 -1.40 6.34
C ILE A 150 0.77 -2.73 5.75
N PHE A 151 0.29 -3.87 6.28
CA PHE A 151 0.75 -5.18 5.84
C PHE A 151 0.49 -5.44 4.34
N PRO A 152 -0.76 -5.32 3.80
CA PRO A 152 -1.00 -5.44 2.37
C PRO A 152 -0.29 -4.38 1.53
N PHE A 153 -0.16 -3.15 2.04
CA PHE A 153 0.63 -2.10 1.38
C PHE A 153 2.09 -2.53 1.21
N GLY A 154 2.72 -3.03 2.27
CA GLY A 154 4.09 -3.52 2.23
C GLY A 154 4.27 -4.71 1.29
N MET A 155 3.31 -5.65 1.28
CA MET A 155 3.32 -6.78 0.33
C MET A 155 3.21 -6.32 -1.11
N VAL A 156 2.20 -5.49 -1.43
CA VAL A 156 2.02 -4.95 -2.78
C VAL A 156 3.24 -4.16 -3.24
N PHE A 157 3.79 -3.31 -2.37
CA PHE A 157 5.01 -2.56 -2.64
C PHE A 157 6.17 -3.48 -3.01
N SER A 158 6.45 -4.47 -2.17
CA SER A 158 7.56 -5.41 -2.37
C SER A 158 7.40 -6.24 -3.64
N ILE A 159 6.22 -6.84 -3.83
CA ILE A 159 5.91 -7.66 -5.01
C ILE A 159 6.03 -6.82 -6.29
N TYR A 160 5.46 -5.61 -6.28
CA TYR A 160 5.47 -4.70 -7.42
C TYR A 160 6.90 -4.34 -7.86
N PHE A 161 7.75 -3.91 -6.93
CA PHE A 161 9.12 -3.50 -7.24
C PHE A 161 10.00 -4.68 -7.65
N ILE A 162 9.94 -5.80 -6.94
CA ILE A 162 10.73 -6.98 -7.26
C ILE A 162 10.29 -7.57 -8.61
N SER A 163 8.98 -7.62 -8.88
CA SER A 163 8.46 -8.11 -10.18
C SER A 163 8.96 -7.27 -11.35
N ILE A 164 8.97 -5.94 -11.24
CA ILE A 164 9.54 -5.05 -12.28
C ILE A 164 11.02 -5.35 -12.49
N MET A 165 11.81 -5.51 -11.43
CA MET A 165 13.24 -5.78 -11.53
C MET A 165 13.51 -7.14 -12.20
N CYS A 166 12.78 -8.18 -11.78
CA CYS A 166 12.91 -9.52 -12.35
C CYS A 166 12.46 -9.56 -13.82
N ALA A 167 11.30 -8.95 -14.13
CA ALA A 167 10.78 -8.89 -15.49
C ALA A 167 11.71 -8.11 -16.45
N LYS A 168 12.39 -7.07 -15.96
CA LYS A 168 13.41 -6.36 -16.74
C LYS A 168 14.61 -7.26 -17.03
N ARG A 169 15.11 -8.04 -16.07
CA ARG A 169 16.21 -8.98 -16.27
C ARG A 169 15.85 -10.06 -17.29
N LEU A 170 14.61 -10.54 -17.24
CA LEU A 170 14.07 -11.53 -18.17
C LEU A 170 13.67 -10.96 -19.54
N ARG A 171 13.73 -9.65 -19.74
CA ARG A 171 13.34 -8.93 -20.96
C ARG A 171 11.89 -9.16 -21.40
N ILE A 172 10.97 -9.36 -20.44
CA ILE A 172 9.55 -9.63 -20.69
C ILE A 172 8.64 -8.42 -20.41
N LEU A 173 9.20 -7.26 -20.04
CA LEU A 173 8.41 -6.04 -19.80
C LEU A 173 7.85 -5.46 -21.09
N ASN A 174 6.57 -5.13 -21.08
CA ASN A 174 5.94 -4.30 -22.10
C ASN A 174 6.39 -2.83 -21.99
N GLU A 175 6.02 -1.98 -22.93
CA GLU A 175 6.40 -0.55 -22.97
C GLU A 175 6.06 0.21 -21.68
N ASN A 176 4.86 -0.02 -21.12
CA ASN A 176 4.45 0.60 -19.88
C ASN A 176 5.30 0.14 -18.68
N GLY A 177 5.61 -1.17 -18.62
CA GLY A 177 6.48 -1.74 -17.60
C GLY A 177 7.92 -1.22 -17.71
N LYS A 178 8.43 -1.07 -18.93
CA LYS A 178 9.75 -0.45 -19.16
C LYS A 178 9.78 0.99 -18.65
N ARG A 179 8.75 1.80 -18.97
CA ARG A 179 8.63 3.17 -18.46
C ARG A 179 8.63 3.20 -16.93
N LYS A 180 7.86 2.33 -16.27
CA LYS A 180 7.81 2.22 -14.81
C LYS A 180 9.13 1.78 -14.20
N TYR A 181 9.86 0.88 -14.85
CA TYR A 181 11.20 0.51 -14.42
C TYR A 181 12.15 1.73 -14.40
N PHE A 182 12.16 2.55 -15.46
CA PHE A 182 12.99 3.75 -15.48
C PHE A 182 12.50 4.83 -14.52
N MET A 183 11.19 4.94 -14.34
CA MET A 183 10.59 5.80 -13.31
C MET A 183 11.02 5.36 -11.89
N MET A 184 11.00 4.05 -11.60
CA MET A 184 11.51 3.49 -10.34
C MET A 184 13.01 3.82 -10.15
N ARG A 185 13.81 3.71 -11.20
CA ARG A 185 15.23 4.09 -11.14
C ARG A 185 15.41 5.60 -10.90
N SER A 186 14.51 6.42 -11.42
CA SER A 186 14.47 7.86 -11.17
C SER A 186 14.06 8.20 -9.73
N MET A 187 13.40 7.30 -9.00
CA MET A 187 12.99 7.55 -7.60
C MET A 187 14.16 7.90 -6.69
N ARG A 188 15.33 7.38 -6.96
CA ARG A 188 16.54 7.68 -6.17
C ARG A 188 16.85 9.18 -6.13
N ASN A 189 16.67 9.88 -7.26
CA ASN A 189 17.02 11.30 -7.40
C ASN A 189 15.78 12.21 -7.40
N TYR A 190 14.64 11.70 -7.86
CA TYR A 190 13.42 12.49 -8.11
C TYR A 190 12.18 11.91 -7.39
N GLY A 191 12.36 11.00 -6.42
CA GLY A 191 11.24 10.42 -5.67
C GLY A 191 10.42 11.46 -4.92
N SER A 192 11.07 12.53 -4.46
CA SER A 192 10.40 13.69 -3.86
C SER A 192 9.56 14.53 -4.84
N PHE A 193 9.65 14.29 -6.13
CA PHE A 193 8.82 14.98 -7.14
C PHE A 193 7.67 14.11 -7.65
N MET A 194 7.61 12.84 -7.26
CA MET A 194 6.56 11.94 -7.71
C MET A 194 5.29 12.14 -6.89
N CYS A 195 4.23 12.60 -7.52
CA CYS A 195 2.92 12.85 -6.95
C CYS A 195 1.91 11.81 -7.44
N ILE A 196 0.78 11.70 -6.72
CA ILE A 196 -0.38 10.96 -7.17
C ILE A 196 -1.16 11.82 -8.16
N ARG A 197 -1.75 11.22 -9.19
CA ARG A 197 -2.59 11.95 -10.15
C ARG A 197 -3.78 12.61 -9.46
N LYS A 198 -4.17 13.79 -9.93
CA LYS A 198 -5.29 14.58 -9.40
C LYS A 198 -6.54 13.73 -9.17
N LYS A 199 -6.86 12.82 -10.11
CA LYS A 199 -8.03 11.93 -10.00
C LYS A 199 -8.01 11.09 -8.71
N TYR A 200 -6.91 10.41 -8.40
CA TYR A 200 -6.80 9.54 -7.23
C TYR A 200 -6.67 10.35 -5.93
N PHE A 201 -6.00 11.49 -6.00
CA PHE A 201 -5.93 12.41 -4.87
C PHE A 201 -7.33 12.91 -4.45
N TYR A 202 -8.13 13.41 -5.41
CA TYR A 202 -9.48 13.88 -5.09
C TYR A 202 -10.43 12.74 -4.71
N SER A 203 -10.31 11.55 -5.31
CA SER A 203 -11.12 10.40 -4.90
C SER A 203 -10.83 9.98 -3.46
N GLY A 204 -9.57 9.93 -3.06
CA GLY A 204 -9.18 9.66 -1.67
C GLY A 204 -9.69 10.74 -0.70
N LEU A 205 -9.60 12.01 -1.11
CA LEU A 205 -10.07 13.13 -0.30
C LEU A 205 -11.59 13.09 -0.08
N VAL A 206 -12.36 12.85 -1.15
CA VAL A 206 -13.82 12.67 -1.04
C VAL A 206 -14.15 11.51 -0.12
N TYR A 207 -13.43 10.39 -0.25
CA TYR A 207 -13.62 9.23 0.62
C TYR A 207 -13.38 9.56 2.10
N VAL A 208 -12.27 10.23 2.41
CA VAL A 208 -11.94 10.64 3.78
C VAL A 208 -12.98 11.59 4.36
N ILE A 209 -13.46 12.57 3.57
CA ILE A 209 -14.52 13.50 4.01
C ILE A 209 -15.81 12.73 4.30
N LEU A 210 -16.22 11.83 3.39
CA LEU A 210 -17.42 11.03 3.54
C LEU A 210 -17.35 10.15 4.81
N MET A 211 -16.21 9.53 5.07
CA MET A 211 -16.00 8.71 6.26
C MET A 211 -16.08 9.52 7.56
N ASN A 212 -15.51 10.75 7.57
CA ASN A 212 -15.65 11.61 8.74
C ASN A 212 -17.11 12.05 8.98
N ILE A 213 -17.88 12.32 7.92
CA ILE A 213 -19.32 12.64 8.04
C ILE A 213 -20.09 11.44 8.59
N LEU A 214 -19.86 10.23 8.08
CA LEU A 214 -20.53 9.01 8.56
C LEU A 214 -20.23 8.76 10.04
N LYS A 215 -19.00 8.99 10.49
CA LYS A 215 -18.60 8.88 11.90
C LYS A 215 -19.29 9.94 12.79
N MET A 216 -19.50 11.15 12.28
CA MET A 216 -20.25 12.19 13.00
C MET A 216 -21.75 11.88 13.13
N MET A 217 -22.29 11.06 12.23
CA MET A 217 -23.68 10.60 12.28
C MET A 217 -23.87 9.32 13.10
N ASP A 218 -22.82 8.84 13.79
CA ASP A 218 -22.82 7.59 14.59
C ASP A 218 -23.33 6.36 13.83
N ILE A 219 -23.16 6.34 12.50
CA ILE A 219 -23.55 5.22 11.66
C ILE A 219 -22.50 4.12 11.81
N ASN A 220 -22.77 3.18 12.71
CA ASN A 220 -21.94 1.99 12.91
C ASN A 220 -22.40 0.86 12.01
N LEU A 221 -21.46 0.33 11.22
CA LEU A 221 -21.70 -0.86 10.43
C LEU A 221 -21.60 -2.09 11.33
N SER A 222 -22.67 -2.87 11.39
CA SER A 222 -22.75 -4.08 12.22
C SER A 222 -21.78 -5.19 11.78
N ASN A 223 -21.31 -5.16 10.53
CA ASN A 223 -20.40 -6.17 10.00
C ASN A 223 -18.95 -5.77 10.26
N VAL A 224 -18.25 -6.54 11.11
CA VAL A 224 -16.87 -6.31 11.53
C VAL A 224 -15.91 -6.25 10.32
N TYR A 225 -16.03 -7.19 9.37
CA TYR A 225 -15.16 -7.24 8.18
C TYR A 225 -15.32 -6.00 7.30
N LEU A 226 -16.56 -5.58 7.09
CA LEU A 226 -16.87 -4.40 6.27
C LEU A 226 -16.36 -3.13 6.93
N ASN A 227 -16.55 -3.01 8.26
CA ASN A 227 -16.00 -1.91 9.04
C ASN A 227 -14.47 -1.87 8.98
N THR A 228 -13.81 -3.04 9.03
CA THR A 228 -12.35 -3.13 8.93
C THR A 228 -11.86 -2.69 7.55
N ILE A 229 -12.50 -3.15 6.44
CA ILE A 229 -12.14 -2.69 5.09
C ILE A 229 -12.22 -1.18 4.99
N ILE A 230 -13.36 -0.62 5.38
CA ILE A 230 -13.63 0.81 5.27
C ILE A 230 -12.62 1.61 6.09
N THR A 231 -12.34 1.21 7.32
CA THR A 231 -11.39 1.89 8.19
C THR A 231 -9.95 1.78 7.66
N CYS A 232 -9.54 0.61 7.17
CA CYS A 232 -8.21 0.44 6.57
C CYS A 232 -8.03 1.29 5.30
N VAL A 233 -9.04 1.36 4.44
CA VAL A 233 -9.01 2.23 3.24
C VAL A 233 -8.96 3.71 3.63
N GLU A 234 -9.62 4.10 4.73
CA GLU A 234 -9.52 5.46 5.26
C GLU A 234 -8.09 5.79 5.69
N TYR A 235 -7.41 4.91 6.46
CA TYR A 235 -6.02 5.12 6.87
C TYR A 235 -5.06 5.14 5.68
N LEU A 236 -5.23 4.26 4.71
CA LEU A 236 -4.45 4.30 3.47
C LEU A 236 -4.66 5.62 2.72
N SER A 237 -5.90 6.08 2.61
CA SER A 237 -6.21 7.35 1.96
C SER A 237 -5.58 8.54 2.69
N TYR A 238 -5.62 8.57 4.03
CA TYR A 238 -4.90 9.56 4.83
C TYR A 238 -3.39 9.54 4.56
N TYR A 239 -2.78 8.36 4.54
CA TYR A 239 -1.35 8.23 4.27
C TYR A 239 -0.97 8.77 2.90
N PHE A 240 -1.67 8.35 1.84
CA PHE A 240 -1.34 8.77 0.48
C PHE A 240 -1.61 10.26 0.24
N ILE A 241 -2.71 10.80 0.78
CA ILE A 241 -3.02 12.23 0.69
C ILE A 241 -1.97 13.04 1.45
N PHE A 242 -1.64 12.64 2.67
CA PHE A 242 -0.63 13.33 3.46
C PHE A 242 0.73 13.29 2.77
N ARG A 243 1.18 12.12 2.32
CA ARG A 243 2.44 11.97 1.58
C ARG A 243 2.50 12.90 0.37
N ASP A 244 1.44 12.96 -0.40
CA ASP A 244 1.36 13.77 -1.61
C ASP A 244 1.39 15.28 -1.30
N THR A 245 0.62 15.73 -0.32
CA THR A 245 0.62 17.14 0.12
C THR A 245 1.95 17.55 0.72
N HIS A 246 2.57 16.70 1.54
CA HIS A 246 3.87 16.93 2.13
C HIS A 246 4.97 17.09 1.07
N VAL A 247 4.93 16.25 0.05
CA VAL A 247 5.85 16.31 -1.10
C VAL A 247 5.70 17.62 -1.86
N LEU A 248 4.47 18.05 -2.17
CA LEU A 248 4.23 19.31 -2.89
C LEU A 248 4.74 20.52 -2.11
N ILE A 249 4.40 20.62 -0.85
CA ILE A 249 4.79 21.75 0.01
C ILE A 249 6.30 21.73 0.25
N GLY A 250 6.87 20.57 0.57
CA GLY A 250 8.31 20.41 0.84
C GLY A 250 9.15 20.78 -0.37
N ASN A 251 8.77 20.38 -1.58
CA ASN A 251 9.47 20.76 -2.81
C ASN A 251 9.37 22.26 -3.08
N TYR A 252 8.21 22.86 -2.86
CA TYR A 252 8.08 24.32 -3.01
C TYR A 252 9.01 25.08 -2.05
N ILE A 253 9.05 24.66 -0.77
CA ILE A 253 9.94 25.24 0.23
C ILE A 253 11.40 25.08 -0.17
N ASN A 254 11.78 23.88 -0.62
CA ASN A 254 13.13 23.54 -1.02
C ASN A 254 13.62 24.41 -2.22
N ILE A 255 12.77 24.57 -3.22
CA ILE A 255 13.07 25.37 -4.41
C ILE A 255 13.15 26.87 -4.07
N LYS A 256 12.24 27.36 -3.22
CA LYS A 256 12.13 28.78 -2.89
C LYS A 256 13.26 29.24 -1.96
N PHE A 257 13.56 28.48 -0.93
CA PHE A 257 14.49 28.90 0.12
C PHE A 257 15.90 28.34 -0.05
N LYS A 258 16.07 27.20 -0.74
CA LYS A 258 17.36 26.52 -0.99
C LYS A 258 18.21 26.30 0.27
N ASN A 259 17.60 26.30 1.45
CA ASN A 259 18.26 26.20 2.75
C ASN A 259 17.88 24.90 3.45
N LYS A 260 18.88 24.08 3.78
CA LYS A 260 18.69 22.78 4.47
C LYS A 260 18.06 22.92 5.86
N SER A 261 18.39 24.00 6.60
CA SER A 261 17.85 24.25 7.94
C SER A 261 16.35 24.52 7.91
N ILE A 262 15.87 25.26 6.90
CA ILE A 262 14.42 25.51 6.73
C ILE A 262 13.68 24.22 6.40
N ASN A 263 14.25 23.35 5.58
CA ASN A 263 13.65 22.05 5.27
C ASN A 263 13.58 21.14 6.49
N LEU A 264 14.63 21.12 7.32
CA LEU A 264 14.65 20.35 8.56
C LEU A 264 13.61 20.89 9.55
N LEU A 265 13.53 22.21 9.69
CA LEU A 265 12.52 22.87 10.53
C LEU A 265 11.09 22.56 10.06
N TYR A 266 10.84 22.61 8.75
CA TYR A 266 9.56 22.19 8.17
C TYR A 266 9.21 20.75 8.52
N LEU A 267 10.17 19.82 8.44
CA LEU A 267 9.96 18.42 8.75
C LEU A 267 9.66 18.22 10.25
N ILE A 268 10.40 18.89 11.12
CA ILE A 268 10.17 18.82 12.58
C ILE A 268 8.79 19.37 12.94
N ILE A 269 8.42 20.54 12.41
CA ILE A 269 7.08 21.12 12.65
C ILE A 269 5.99 20.20 12.15
N THR A 270 6.16 19.60 10.95
CA THR A 270 5.20 18.66 10.39
C THR A 270 5.01 17.45 11.29
N LEU A 271 6.09 16.86 11.78
CA LEU A 271 6.04 15.72 12.70
C LEU A 271 5.35 16.09 14.01
N LEU A 272 5.71 17.20 14.63
CA LEU A 272 5.07 17.68 15.85
C LEU A 272 3.56 17.89 15.67
N LEU A 273 3.14 18.54 14.60
CA LEU A 273 1.73 18.78 14.32
C LEU A 273 0.97 17.47 14.06
N LEU A 274 1.58 16.48 13.40
CA LEU A 274 0.97 15.15 13.22
C LEU A 274 0.76 14.43 14.56
N PHE A 275 1.70 14.53 15.49
CA PHE A 275 1.55 13.90 16.80
C PHE A 275 0.47 14.57 17.64
N ILE A 276 0.35 15.90 17.59
CA ILE A 276 -0.58 16.65 18.46
C ILE A 276 -2.00 16.64 17.88
N ILE A 277 -2.15 16.92 16.57
CA ILE A 277 -3.47 17.18 15.95
C ILE A 277 -3.52 16.57 14.55
N PHE A 278 -3.43 15.22 14.44
CA PHE A 278 -3.32 14.47 13.18
C PHE A 278 -4.34 14.89 12.11
N LYS A 279 -5.64 14.84 12.41
CA LYS A 279 -6.70 15.12 11.43
C LYS A 279 -6.70 16.56 10.94
N ILE A 280 -6.52 17.52 11.84
CA ILE A 280 -6.50 18.95 11.50
C ILE A 280 -5.27 19.26 10.67
N THR A 281 -4.12 18.69 11.03
CA THR A 281 -2.87 18.86 10.27
C THR A 281 -3.04 18.41 8.83
N ILE A 282 -3.59 17.24 8.58
CA ILE A 282 -3.83 16.74 7.22
C ILE A 282 -4.76 17.69 6.46
N LEU A 283 -5.85 18.14 7.08
CA LEU A 283 -6.80 19.05 6.43
C LEU A 283 -6.13 20.37 6.04
N VAL A 284 -5.35 20.97 6.93
CA VAL A 284 -4.59 22.20 6.65
C VAL A 284 -3.59 21.99 5.51
N TYR A 285 -2.84 20.87 5.53
CA TYR A 285 -1.89 20.54 4.46
C TYR A 285 -2.59 20.36 3.12
N VAL A 286 -3.75 19.72 3.10
CA VAL A 286 -4.57 19.55 1.89
C VAL A 286 -5.00 20.91 1.34
N LEU A 287 -5.52 21.79 2.17
CA LEU A 287 -5.95 23.12 1.75
C LEU A 287 -4.78 23.94 1.17
N ILE A 288 -3.63 23.95 1.86
CA ILE A 288 -2.42 24.61 1.39
C ILE A 288 -1.97 24.01 0.05
N SER A 289 -1.94 22.69 -0.09
CA SER A 289 -1.49 22.03 -1.31
C SER A 289 -2.39 22.32 -2.51
N ILE A 290 -3.73 22.33 -2.31
CA ILE A 290 -4.70 22.68 -3.37
C ILE A 290 -4.52 24.14 -3.79
N TYR A 291 -4.37 25.05 -2.82
CA TYR A 291 -4.13 26.46 -3.13
C TYR A 291 -2.85 26.65 -3.94
N MET A 292 -1.76 26.02 -3.51
CA MET A 292 -0.47 26.10 -4.18
C MET A 292 -0.48 25.48 -5.57
N ASP A 293 -1.15 24.30 -5.72
CA ASP A 293 -1.26 23.64 -7.03
C ASP A 293 -2.06 24.49 -8.03
N ARG A 294 -3.17 25.11 -7.58
CA ARG A 294 -3.96 26.03 -8.42
C ARG A 294 -3.18 27.26 -8.85
N ARG A 295 -2.37 27.84 -7.95
CA ARG A 295 -1.64 29.08 -8.23
C ARG A 295 -0.36 28.87 -9.06
N PHE A 296 0.33 27.76 -8.87
CA PHE A 296 1.68 27.55 -9.41
C PHE A 296 1.77 26.36 -10.37
N ASN A 297 0.70 25.58 -10.56
CA ASN A 297 0.66 24.33 -11.34
C ASN A 297 1.79 23.35 -10.94
N LEU A 298 1.98 23.17 -9.62
CA LEU A 298 3.13 22.46 -9.08
C LEU A 298 3.15 20.99 -9.51
N ARG A 299 1.99 20.30 -9.52
CA ARG A 299 1.90 18.88 -9.93
C ARG A 299 2.34 18.71 -11.39
N GLU A 300 1.86 19.54 -12.28
CA GLU A 300 2.22 19.45 -13.71
C GLU A 300 3.71 19.69 -13.94
N LYS A 301 4.30 20.64 -13.20
CA LYS A 301 5.74 20.89 -13.26
C LYS A 301 6.55 19.72 -12.72
N GLN A 302 6.12 19.12 -11.62
CA GLN A 302 6.79 17.96 -11.03
C GLN A 302 6.68 16.73 -11.94
N ASP A 303 5.49 16.46 -12.48
CA ASP A 303 5.28 15.39 -13.46
C ASP A 303 6.14 15.60 -14.72
N TYR A 304 6.26 16.81 -15.19
CA TYR A 304 7.14 17.14 -16.33
C TYR A 304 8.61 16.82 -16.03
N ILE A 305 9.11 17.18 -14.84
CA ILE A 305 10.50 16.89 -14.42
C ILE A 305 10.75 15.38 -14.38
N VAL A 306 9.86 14.62 -13.73
CA VAL A 306 9.99 13.18 -13.61
C VAL A 306 9.92 12.50 -14.97
N ASN A 307 8.96 12.88 -15.81
CA ASN A 307 8.77 12.30 -17.14
C ASN A 307 9.93 12.62 -18.08
N SER A 308 10.42 13.87 -18.09
CA SER A 308 11.57 14.27 -18.94
C SER A 308 12.83 13.49 -18.55
N HIS A 309 13.09 13.30 -17.25
CA HIS A 309 14.21 12.49 -16.79
C HIS A 309 14.04 10.99 -17.14
N THR A 310 12.83 10.48 -17.00
CA THR A 310 12.51 9.07 -17.35
C THR A 310 12.72 8.83 -18.85
N LEU A 311 12.28 9.73 -19.71
CA LEU A 311 12.48 9.65 -21.15
C LEU A 311 13.98 9.70 -21.52
N LYS A 312 14.75 10.61 -20.94
CA LYS A 312 16.21 10.66 -21.12
C LYS A 312 16.88 9.34 -20.74
N LEU A 313 16.47 8.72 -19.62
CA LEU A 313 16.99 7.40 -19.26
C LEU A 313 16.63 6.33 -20.28
N MET A 314 15.40 6.34 -20.81
CA MET A 314 14.99 5.38 -21.84
C MET A 314 15.81 5.55 -23.13
N GLU A 315 16.09 6.77 -23.56
CA GLU A 315 16.93 7.08 -24.71
C GLU A 315 18.40 6.61 -24.53
N ILE A 316 19.00 6.91 -23.37
CA ILE A 316 20.38 6.49 -23.04
C ILE A 316 20.53 4.96 -23.13
N TYR A 317 19.53 4.21 -22.68
CA TYR A 317 19.55 2.77 -22.69
C TYR A 317 19.01 2.15 -24.00
N LYS A 318 18.73 2.98 -25.04
CA LYS A 318 18.25 2.55 -26.37
C LYS A 318 17.10 1.54 -26.31
N ILE A 319 16.07 1.85 -25.53
CA ILE A 319 14.89 0.99 -25.35
C ILE A 319 13.62 1.70 -25.82
#